data_231d4c54bfa2a02bbd4da2477adf0ac9
#
_entry.id   231d4c54bfa2a02bbd4da2477adf0ac9
#
_cell.length_a   1.000
_cell.length_b   1.000
_cell.length_c   1.000
_cell.angle_alpha   90.00
_cell.angle_beta   90.00
_cell.angle_gamma   90.00
#
_symmetry.space_group_name_H-M   'P 1'
#
loop_
_entity.id
_entity.type
_entity.pdbx_description
1 polymer ?
#
loop_
_entity_poly.entity_id
_entity_poly.type
_entity_poly.pdbx_seq_one_letter_code
_entity_poly.pdbx_strand_id
1 'polypeptide(L)'
;MTIEYTGRQTTITAKLKAQSEAGMARIDRVTNRCTSAHIILSEDKHRRIAEVTVQCRGEQLVATGESSEMESALRTALDKVEQQAIRHKERFATVRDHPRPVVVPSL
;
A
#
# COMPACT_ATOMS: atom_id res chain seq x y z
N MET A 1 2.45 10.32 9.80
CA MET A 1 2.92 9.76 8.52
C MET A 1 2.94 10.84 7.46
N THR A 2 3.99 10.87 6.68
CA THR A 2 4.12 11.84 5.59
C THR A 2 3.79 11.15 4.27
N ILE A 3 2.93 11.77 3.47
CA ILE A 3 2.56 11.21 2.18
C ILE A 3 3.03 12.17 1.10
N GLU A 4 3.81 11.63 0.15
CA GLU A 4 4.31 12.41 -0.98
C GLU A 4 3.62 11.92 -2.24
N TYR A 5 3.39 12.84 -3.16
CA TYR A 5 2.71 12.53 -4.41
C TYR A 5 3.58 12.94 -5.58
N THR A 6 3.60 12.12 -6.61
CA THR A 6 4.27 12.44 -7.87
C THR A 6 3.31 12.13 -9.01
N GLY A 7 3.06 13.10 -9.87
CA GLY A 7 2.25 12.89 -11.06
C GLY A 7 3.13 12.90 -12.28
N ARG A 8 3.01 11.88 -13.13
CA ARG A 8 3.74 11.79 -14.38
C ARG A 8 2.75 11.85 -15.52
N GLN A 9 2.70 12.99 -16.20
CA GLN A 9 1.75 13.23 -17.27
C GLN A 9 0.32 13.17 -16.79
N THR A 10 0.10 13.49 -15.51
CA THR A 10 -1.23 13.51 -14.91
C THR A 10 -1.22 14.47 -13.73
N THR A 11 -2.40 14.88 -13.31
CA THR A 11 -2.55 15.82 -12.21
C THR A 11 -3.02 15.08 -10.97
N ILE A 12 -2.46 15.45 -9.82
CA ILE A 12 -2.89 14.89 -8.55
C ILE A 12 -4.05 15.75 -8.05
N THR A 13 -5.26 15.25 -8.15
CA THR A 13 -6.45 16.00 -7.75
C THR A 13 -6.69 15.88 -6.25
N ALA A 14 -7.53 16.77 -5.73
CA ALA A 14 -7.90 16.73 -4.33
C ALA A 14 -8.61 15.41 -3.99
N LYS A 15 -9.39 14.91 -4.94
CA LYS A 15 -10.10 13.64 -4.75
C LYS A 15 -9.12 12.47 -4.62
N LEU A 16 -8.08 12.47 -5.46
CA LEU A 16 -7.06 11.42 -5.40
C LEU A 16 -6.27 11.50 -4.10
N LYS A 17 -5.99 12.72 -3.63
CA LYS A 17 -5.31 12.88 -2.35
C LYS A 17 -6.18 12.36 -1.21
N ALA A 18 -7.47 12.67 -1.22
CA ALA A 18 -8.38 12.21 -0.18
C ALA A 18 -8.47 10.69 -0.18
N GLN A 19 -8.51 10.10 -1.38
CA GLN A 19 -8.56 8.65 -1.51
C GLN A 19 -7.28 8.02 -0.96
N SER A 20 -6.13 8.64 -1.26
CA SER A 20 -4.85 8.16 -0.77
C SER A 20 -4.77 8.23 0.75
N GLU A 21 -5.23 9.33 1.32
CA GLU A 21 -5.17 9.51 2.76
C GLU A 21 -6.06 8.49 3.47
N ALA A 22 -7.26 8.24 2.93
CA ALA A 22 -8.15 7.26 3.51
C ALA A 22 -7.54 5.85 3.45
N GLY A 23 -6.92 5.51 2.31
CA GLY A 23 -6.28 4.22 2.16
C GLY A 23 -5.09 4.06 3.09
N MET A 24 -4.28 5.12 3.21
CA MET A 24 -3.12 5.06 4.08
C MET A 24 -3.51 4.98 5.54
N ALA A 25 -4.63 5.61 5.92
CA ALA A 25 -5.12 5.50 7.28
C ALA A 25 -5.46 4.05 7.64
N ARG A 26 -6.05 3.33 6.68
CA ARG A 26 -6.36 1.92 6.91
C ARG A 26 -5.09 1.09 7.05
N ILE A 27 -4.11 1.34 6.18
CA ILE A 27 -2.85 0.62 6.21
C ILE A 27 -2.10 0.88 7.51
N ASP A 28 -2.07 2.14 7.92
CA ASP A 28 -1.38 2.51 9.16
C ASP A 28 -2.04 1.84 10.36
N ARG A 29 -3.36 1.70 10.33
CA ARG A 29 -4.07 1.04 11.42
C ARG A 29 -3.68 -0.43 11.54
N VAL A 30 -3.41 -1.06 10.41
CA VAL A 30 -2.99 -2.47 10.41
C VAL A 30 -1.57 -2.62 10.92
N THR A 31 -0.64 -1.81 10.40
CA THR A 31 0.77 -1.95 10.74
C THR A 31 1.14 -1.20 12.01
N ASN A 32 0.51 -0.06 12.23
CA ASN A 32 0.81 0.84 13.35
C ASN A 32 2.28 1.23 13.38
N ARG A 33 2.96 1.20 12.24
CA ARG A 33 4.40 1.50 12.17
C ARG A 33 4.79 2.23 10.91
N CYS A 34 3.83 2.77 10.16
CA CYS A 34 4.14 3.46 8.92
C CYS A 34 4.69 4.85 9.22
N THR A 35 5.79 5.20 8.55
CA THR A 35 6.40 6.51 8.73
C THR A 35 6.18 7.41 7.53
N SER A 36 6.14 6.86 6.32
CA SER A 36 5.93 7.67 5.14
C SER A 36 5.37 6.81 4.02
N ALA A 37 4.80 7.48 3.03
CA ALA A 37 4.30 6.83 1.84
C ALA A 37 4.59 7.72 0.64
N HIS A 38 4.82 7.10 -0.51
CA HIS A 38 5.01 7.82 -1.75
C HIS A 38 4.05 7.23 -2.77
N ILE A 39 3.24 8.09 -3.36
CA ILE A 39 2.24 7.67 -4.32
C ILE A 39 2.58 8.31 -5.66
N ILE A 40 2.84 7.45 -6.65
CA ILE A 40 3.19 7.91 -7.99
C ILE A 40 2.04 7.55 -8.91
N LEU A 41 1.48 8.56 -9.56
CA LEU A 41 0.37 8.38 -10.50
C LEU A 41 0.87 8.74 -11.87
N SER A 42 0.62 7.87 -12.85
CA SER A 42 1.07 8.12 -14.21
C SER A 42 0.01 7.70 -15.21
N GLU A 43 0.06 8.33 -16.38
CA GLU A 43 -0.81 7.97 -17.49
C GLU A 43 0.05 7.52 -18.64
N ASP A 44 -0.34 6.41 -19.27
CA ASP A 44 0.38 5.89 -20.41
C ASP A 44 -0.66 5.44 -21.42
N LYS A 45 -0.87 6.26 -22.44
CA LYS A 45 -1.82 5.99 -23.50
C LYS A 45 -3.22 5.72 -22.95
N HIS A 46 -3.62 4.48 -22.87
CA HIS A 46 -4.97 4.14 -22.41
C HIS A 46 -5.00 3.64 -20.98
N ARG A 47 -3.87 3.65 -20.30
CA ARG A 47 -3.80 3.09 -18.95
C ARG A 47 -3.48 4.17 -17.94
N ARG A 48 -4.03 4.01 -16.78
CA ARG A 48 -3.68 4.82 -15.61
C ARG A 48 -3.00 3.87 -14.64
N ILE A 49 -1.85 4.28 -14.15
CA ILE A 49 -1.03 3.43 -13.29
C ILE A 49 -0.80 4.15 -11.97
N ALA A 50 -1.02 3.46 -10.88
CA ALA A 50 -0.77 3.98 -9.53
C ALA A 50 0.24 3.08 -8.86
N GLU A 51 1.30 3.67 -8.34
CA GLU A 51 2.31 2.93 -7.59
C GLU A 51 2.35 3.49 -6.18
N VAL A 52 2.20 2.62 -5.20
CA VAL A 52 2.17 3.02 -3.80
C VAL A 52 3.31 2.34 -3.09
N THR A 53 4.18 3.14 -2.47
CA THR A 53 5.29 2.65 -1.67
C THR A 53 5.07 3.16 -0.26
N VAL A 54 5.07 2.25 0.71
CA VAL A 54 4.86 2.63 2.10
C VAL A 54 6.08 2.19 2.89
N GLN A 55 6.69 3.14 3.58
CA GLN A 55 7.84 2.85 4.43
C GLN A 55 7.33 2.60 5.83
N CYS A 56 7.54 1.39 6.31
CA CYS A 56 7.19 1.02 7.67
C CYS A 56 8.47 0.74 8.41
N ARG A 57 8.37 0.64 9.73
CA ARG A 57 9.55 0.39 10.51
C ARG A 57 10.07 -1.01 10.19
N GLY A 58 11.25 -1.05 9.60
CA GLY A 58 11.89 -2.33 9.30
C GLY A 58 11.46 -2.97 8.00
N GLU A 59 10.62 -2.33 7.21
CA GLU A 59 10.23 -2.92 5.93
C GLU A 59 9.58 -1.89 5.02
N GLN A 60 9.45 -2.27 3.77
CA GLN A 60 8.84 -1.42 2.76
C GLN A 60 7.78 -2.24 2.03
N LEU A 61 6.61 -1.66 1.88
CA LEU A 61 5.51 -2.29 1.16
C LEU A 61 5.32 -1.56 -0.15
N VAL A 62 5.22 -2.29 -1.25
CA VAL A 62 5.09 -1.70 -2.57
C VAL A 62 4.03 -2.45 -3.36
N ALA A 63 3.18 -1.71 -4.06
CA ALA A 63 2.21 -2.32 -4.95
C ALA A 63 1.88 -1.37 -6.08
N THR A 64 1.44 -1.95 -7.20
CA THR A 64 1.07 -1.20 -8.38
C THR A 64 -0.33 -1.61 -8.81
N GLY A 65 -1.13 -0.63 -9.22
CA GLY A 65 -2.45 -0.88 -9.77
C GLY A 65 -2.57 -0.23 -11.14
N GLU A 66 -3.29 -0.88 -12.04
CA GLU A 66 -3.55 -0.37 -13.37
C GLU A 66 -5.03 -0.42 -13.66
N SER A 67 -5.52 0.58 -14.37
CA SER A 67 -6.92 0.60 -14.78
C SER A 67 -7.09 1.66 -15.86
N SER A 68 -8.27 1.69 -16.46
CA SER A 68 -8.62 2.76 -17.37
C SER A 68 -8.94 4.06 -16.62
N GLU A 69 -9.12 3.98 -15.31
CA GLU A 69 -9.40 5.15 -14.48
C GLU A 69 -8.42 5.23 -13.34
N MET A 70 -7.95 6.45 -13.06
CA MET A 70 -6.92 6.61 -12.04
C MET A 70 -7.43 6.24 -10.65
N GLU A 71 -8.68 6.54 -10.35
CA GLU A 71 -9.25 6.20 -9.04
C GLU A 71 -9.25 4.69 -8.82
N SER A 72 -9.58 3.94 -9.86
CA SER A 72 -9.56 2.48 -9.77
C SER A 72 -8.14 1.94 -9.64
N ALA A 73 -7.21 2.52 -10.40
CA ALA A 73 -5.81 2.11 -10.33
C ALA A 73 -5.27 2.35 -8.92
N LEU A 74 -5.56 3.51 -8.36
CA LEU A 74 -5.10 3.85 -7.02
C LEU A 74 -5.73 2.94 -5.97
N ARG A 75 -7.02 2.67 -6.09
CA ARG A 75 -7.69 1.76 -5.16
C ARG A 75 -7.05 0.38 -5.19
N THR A 76 -6.77 -0.12 -6.39
CA THR A 76 -6.14 -1.43 -6.53
C THR A 76 -4.78 -1.46 -5.85
N ALA A 77 -3.97 -0.42 -6.06
CA ALA A 77 -2.65 -0.36 -5.44
C ALA A 77 -2.75 -0.30 -3.93
N LEU A 78 -3.66 0.54 -3.42
CA LEU A 78 -3.84 0.68 -1.96
C LEU A 78 -4.34 -0.63 -1.35
N ASP A 79 -5.27 -1.31 -2.01
CA ASP A 79 -5.77 -2.58 -1.51
C ASP A 79 -4.67 -3.63 -1.46
N LYS A 80 -3.79 -3.65 -2.47
CA LYS A 80 -2.68 -4.61 -2.49
C LYS A 80 -1.71 -4.34 -1.36
N VAL A 81 -1.42 -3.08 -1.08
CA VAL A 81 -0.53 -2.73 0.03
C VAL A 81 -1.18 -3.13 1.34
N GLU A 82 -2.48 -2.88 1.48
CA GLU A 82 -3.18 -3.26 2.69
C GLU A 82 -3.13 -4.77 2.91
N GLN A 83 -3.29 -5.55 1.84
CA GLN A 83 -3.20 -7.00 1.94
C GLN A 83 -1.80 -7.44 2.33
N GLN A 84 -0.77 -6.79 1.80
CA GLN A 84 0.60 -7.09 2.20
C GLN A 84 0.81 -6.79 3.69
N ALA A 85 0.25 -5.67 4.15
CA ALA A 85 0.39 -5.28 5.55
C ALA A 85 -0.29 -6.30 6.46
N ILE A 86 -1.48 -6.76 6.08
CA ILE A 86 -2.22 -7.73 6.86
C ILE A 86 -1.43 -9.04 6.95
N ARG A 87 -0.93 -9.52 5.81
CA ARG A 87 -0.16 -10.76 5.80
C ARG A 87 1.09 -10.66 6.62
N HIS A 88 1.76 -9.50 6.54
CA HIS A 88 2.99 -9.31 7.30
C HIS A 88 2.69 -9.29 8.79
N LYS A 89 1.61 -8.62 9.19
CA LYS A 89 1.23 -8.57 10.58
C LYS A 89 0.90 -9.95 11.12
N GLU A 90 0.17 -10.75 10.34
CA GLU A 90 -0.19 -12.09 10.77
C GLU A 90 1.03 -12.97 10.93
N ARG A 91 1.98 -12.88 9.98
CA ARG A 91 3.20 -13.68 10.06
C ARG A 91 4.01 -13.26 11.28
N PHE A 92 4.10 -11.99 11.54
CA PHE A 92 4.87 -11.48 12.66
C PHE A 92 4.24 -11.90 13.98
N ALA A 93 2.92 -11.82 14.06
CA ALA A 93 2.20 -12.25 15.26
C ALA A 93 2.36 -13.73 15.50
N THR A 94 2.32 -14.54 14.44
CA THR A 94 2.50 -15.97 14.55
C THR A 94 3.87 -16.29 15.10
N VAL A 95 4.90 -15.64 14.62
CA VAL A 95 6.26 -15.87 15.09
C VAL A 95 6.38 -15.50 16.57
N ARG A 96 5.74 -14.43 16.98
CA ARG A 96 5.82 -13.98 18.37
C ARG A 96 5.03 -14.89 19.30
N ASP A 97 3.86 -15.33 18.85
CA ASP A 97 2.99 -16.13 19.69
C ASP A 97 3.39 -17.60 19.71
N HIS A 98 4.05 -18.06 18.66
CA HIS A 98 4.44 -19.45 18.51
C HIS A 98 5.92 -19.53 18.18
N PRO A 99 6.75 -19.34 19.19
CA PRO A 99 8.18 -19.29 18.93
C PRO A 99 8.73 -20.57 18.32
N ARG A 100 8.02 -21.63 18.34
CA ARG A 100 8.46 -22.81 17.67
C ARG A 100 8.02 -22.79 16.28
N PRO A 101 8.83 -23.24 15.49
CA PRO A 101 8.51 -23.18 14.10
C PRO A 101 7.59 -24.23 13.82
N VAL A 102 6.84 -24.36 13.95
CA VAL A 102 6.02 -25.16 13.70
C VAL A 102 5.59 -25.39 12.69
N VAL A 103 5.43 -25.69 12.35
CA VAL A 103 5.05 -25.79 11.70
C VAL A 103 4.39 -25.74 10.95
N VAL A 104 4.10 -25.74 10.68
CA VAL A 104 3.47 -25.45 10.11
C VAL A 104 3.05 -25.75 9.24
N PRO A 105 2.48 -26.13 8.95
CA PRO A 105 2.11 -26.50 8.25
C PRO A 105 1.84 -26.42 7.27
N SER A 106 1.79 -26.71 7.04
CA SER A 106 1.57 -26.58 6.34
C SER A 106 1.35 -26.74 5.66
N LEU A 107 1.18 -27.13 5.63
CA LEU A 107 0.93 -27.16 5.04
C LEU A 107 0.61 -27.05 4.50
#